data_0abd4e6e66457db8d58656ede05752e6
#
_entry.id   0abd4e6e66457db8d58656ede05752e6
#
_cell.length_a   1.000
_cell.length_b   1.000
_cell.length_c   1.000
_cell.angle_alpha   90.00
_cell.angle_beta   90.00
_cell.angle_gamma   90.00
#
_symmetry.space_group_name_H-M   'P 1'
#
loop_
_entity.id
_entity.type
_entity.pdbx_description
1 polymer ?
#
loop_
_entity_poly.entity_id
_entity_poly.type
_entity_poly.pdbx_seq_one_letter_code
_entity_poly.pdbx_strand_id
1 'polypeptide(L)'
;VMNMQEAKNIRLVDFLAGFGHEPVMQRGNSVWYKSPFRTEKEASFKVDLHKELWYDFGLGRGGDIITLAKEIYRTQDISHVLRCIEDKRTVLKPVTVSCPFEKAYPAFQDLKITPLANRILLTYLEERCIDTETARKVCKEAHFNRNGKNYFAIAFPNISGGYEIRNGYFK
;
A
#
# COMPACT_ATOMS: atom_id res chain seq x y z
N VAL A 1 -34.59 -5.57 -5.49
CA VAL A 1 -33.75 -4.40 -5.13
C VAL A 1 -32.67 -4.90 -4.20
N MET A 2 -31.42 -4.74 -4.62
CA MET A 2 -30.23 -5.12 -3.86
C MET A 2 -30.19 -4.43 -2.49
N ASN A 3 -29.86 -5.16 -1.45
CA ASN A 3 -29.62 -4.59 -0.12
C ASN A 3 -28.14 -4.29 0.11
N MET A 4 -27.82 -3.56 1.20
CA MET A 4 -26.44 -3.16 1.52
C MET A 4 -25.50 -4.36 1.73
N GLN A 5 -25.99 -5.45 2.30
CA GLN A 5 -25.19 -6.65 2.54
C GLN A 5 -24.87 -7.38 1.23
N GLU A 6 -25.82 -7.45 0.33
CA GLU A 6 -25.59 -8.02 -1.00
C GLU A 6 -24.59 -7.19 -1.82
N ALA A 7 -24.66 -5.86 -1.72
CA ALA A 7 -23.70 -4.98 -2.35
C ALA A 7 -22.26 -5.22 -1.81
N LYS A 8 -22.09 -5.42 -0.51
CA LYS A 8 -20.80 -5.69 0.12
C LYS A 8 -20.20 -7.06 -0.25
N ASN A 9 -20.98 -7.98 -0.79
CA ASN A 9 -20.48 -9.26 -1.29
C ASN A 9 -19.87 -9.16 -2.70
N ILE A 10 -20.00 -8.02 -3.36
CA ILE A 10 -19.38 -7.77 -4.67
C ILE A 10 -17.93 -7.35 -4.43
N ARG A 11 -17.00 -8.02 -5.10
CA ARG A 11 -15.57 -7.70 -5.00
C ARG A 11 -15.29 -6.33 -5.61
N LEU A 12 -14.51 -5.52 -4.90
CA LEU A 12 -14.08 -4.19 -5.37
C LEU A 12 -13.35 -4.24 -6.70
N VAL A 13 -12.55 -5.28 -6.93
CA VAL A 13 -11.83 -5.46 -8.20
C VAL A 13 -12.75 -5.68 -9.38
N ASP A 14 -13.83 -6.45 -9.20
CA ASP A 14 -14.84 -6.70 -10.24
C ASP A 14 -15.64 -5.42 -10.52
N PHE A 15 -15.97 -4.67 -9.46
CA PHE A 15 -16.67 -3.40 -9.57
C PHE A 15 -15.85 -2.37 -10.35
N LEU A 16 -14.55 -2.20 -10.02
CA LEU A 16 -13.64 -1.30 -10.73
C LEU A 16 -13.45 -1.69 -12.20
N ALA A 17 -13.35 -2.99 -12.48
CA ALA A 17 -13.25 -3.49 -13.85
C ALA A 17 -14.49 -3.16 -14.69
N GLY A 18 -15.69 -3.16 -14.07
CA GLY A 18 -16.92 -2.72 -14.72
C GLY A 18 -16.93 -1.24 -15.15
N PHE A 19 -16.01 -0.44 -14.62
CA PHE A 19 -15.74 0.96 -15.03
C PHE A 19 -14.52 1.09 -15.94
N GLY A 20 -13.88 -0.04 -16.32
CA GLY A 20 -12.69 -0.03 -17.19
C GLY A 20 -11.41 0.33 -16.45
N HIS A 21 -11.39 0.27 -15.10
CA HIS A 21 -10.18 0.45 -14.33
C HIS A 21 -9.43 -0.87 -14.22
N GLU A 22 -8.22 -0.89 -14.77
CA GLU A 22 -7.33 -2.05 -14.72
C GLU A 22 -6.31 -1.91 -13.60
N PRO A 23 -5.96 -3.03 -12.91
CA PRO A 23 -4.94 -3.01 -11.89
C PRO A 23 -3.55 -2.78 -12.50
N VAL A 24 -2.76 -1.94 -11.84
CA VAL A 24 -1.37 -1.61 -12.24
C VAL A 24 -0.39 -2.61 -11.63
N MET A 25 -0.60 -2.98 -10.36
CA MET A 25 0.25 -3.95 -9.67
C MET A 25 -0.50 -4.65 -8.54
N GLN A 26 0.01 -5.81 -8.12
CA GLN A 26 -0.47 -6.51 -6.95
C GLN A 26 0.70 -6.88 -6.03
N ARG A 27 0.54 -6.63 -4.73
CA ARG A 27 1.49 -7.02 -3.67
C ARG A 27 0.73 -7.75 -2.56
N GLY A 28 0.86 -9.06 -2.49
CA GLY A 28 0.08 -9.90 -1.57
C GLY A 28 -1.42 -9.69 -1.78
N ASN A 29 -2.14 -9.34 -0.72
CA ASN A 29 -3.58 -9.06 -0.77
C ASN A 29 -3.92 -7.62 -1.20
N SER A 30 -2.95 -6.83 -1.60
CA SER A 30 -3.16 -5.44 -2.01
C SER A 30 -3.02 -5.28 -3.51
N VAL A 31 -4.05 -4.75 -4.15
CA VAL A 31 -4.07 -4.41 -5.58
C VAL A 31 -4.05 -2.90 -5.72
N TRP A 32 -3.20 -2.40 -6.59
CA TRP A 32 -3.01 -0.97 -6.81
C TRP A 32 -3.51 -0.55 -8.18
N TYR A 33 -4.21 0.56 -8.21
CA TYR A 33 -4.81 1.19 -9.39
C TYR A 33 -4.36 2.65 -9.50
N LYS A 34 -4.47 3.20 -10.69
CA LYS A 34 -4.60 4.65 -10.81
C LYS A 34 -5.95 5.08 -10.26
N SER A 35 -6.00 6.23 -9.60
CA SER A 35 -7.23 6.72 -8.99
C SER A 35 -8.39 6.80 -9.99
N PRO A 36 -9.57 6.26 -9.69
CA PRO A 36 -10.76 6.42 -10.52
C PRO A 36 -11.32 7.85 -10.53
N PHE A 37 -10.79 8.71 -9.67
CA PHE A 37 -11.31 10.06 -9.43
C PHE A 37 -10.53 11.16 -10.14
N ARG A 38 -9.30 10.86 -10.64
CA ARG A 38 -8.41 11.82 -11.30
C ARG A 38 -7.45 11.12 -12.24
N THR A 39 -6.86 11.91 -13.14
CA THR A 39 -5.77 11.45 -13.99
C THR A 39 -4.45 11.55 -13.23
N GLU A 40 -3.69 10.45 -13.15
CA GLU A 40 -2.40 10.40 -12.48
C GLU A 40 -1.41 9.49 -13.22
N LYS A 41 -0.11 9.70 -12.97
CA LYS A 41 0.97 8.92 -13.62
C LYS A 41 1.23 7.63 -12.85
N GLU A 42 1.22 7.68 -11.52
CA GLU A 42 1.55 6.57 -10.62
C GLU A 42 0.28 6.05 -9.93
N ALA A 43 0.28 4.75 -9.59
CA ALA A 43 -0.85 4.14 -8.90
C ALA A 43 -0.89 4.60 -7.43
N SER A 44 -1.97 5.25 -7.03
CA SER A 44 -2.18 5.74 -5.67
C SER A 44 -3.50 5.28 -5.03
N PHE A 45 -4.27 4.48 -5.73
CA PHE A 45 -5.49 3.87 -5.23
C PHE A 45 -5.26 2.40 -4.91
N LYS A 46 -5.47 2.02 -3.66
CA LYS A 46 -5.22 0.66 -3.16
C LYS A 46 -6.52 -0.05 -2.81
N VAL A 47 -6.64 -1.31 -3.19
CA VAL A 47 -7.71 -2.23 -2.77
C VAL A 47 -7.11 -3.37 -1.97
N ASP A 48 -7.65 -3.65 -0.80
CA ASP A 48 -7.32 -4.82 0.02
C ASP A 48 -8.32 -5.94 -0.29
N LEU A 49 -7.85 -7.02 -0.90
CA LEU A 49 -8.68 -8.15 -1.35
C LEU A 49 -9.28 -8.99 -0.21
N HIS A 50 -8.68 -8.95 0.98
CA HIS A 50 -9.18 -9.71 2.12
C HIS A 50 -10.25 -8.95 2.89
N LYS A 51 -10.04 -7.62 3.03
CA LYS A 51 -10.97 -6.76 3.78
C LYS A 51 -12.08 -6.18 2.91
N GLU A 52 -11.94 -6.27 1.57
CA GLU A 52 -12.78 -5.59 0.59
C GLU A 52 -12.95 -4.09 0.92
N LEU A 53 -11.79 -3.45 1.17
CA LEU A 53 -11.68 -2.02 1.44
C LEU A 53 -10.71 -1.37 0.46
N TRP A 54 -11.03 -0.14 0.08
CA TRP A 54 -10.17 0.69 -0.74
C TRP A 54 -9.63 1.89 0.04
N TYR A 55 -8.52 2.43 -0.42
CA TYR A 55 -7.96 3.68 0.08
C TYR A 55 -7.26 4.44 -1.05
N ASP A 56 -7.59 5.71 -1.24
CA ASP A 56 -6.93 6.62 -2.17
C ASP A 56 -5.96 7.53 -1.40
N PHE A 57 -4.67 7.34 -1.61
CA PHE A 57 -3.62 8.09 -0.92
C PHE A 57 -3.55 9.55 -1.35
N GLY A 58 -3.98 9.88 -2.56
CA GLY A 58 -4.01 11.26 -3.04
C GLY A 58 -5.19 12.07 -2.49
N LEU A 59 -6.34 11.42 -2.24
CA LEU A 59 -7.50 12.05 -1.64
C LEU A 59 -7.53 11.94 -0.12
N GLY A 60 -6.74 11.02 0.47
CA GLY A 60 -6.78 10.73 1.90
C GLY A 60 -8.11 10.09 2.36
N ARG A 61 -8.79 9.37 1.46
CA ARG A 61 -10.11 8.77 1.71
C ARG A 61 -10.12 7.30 1.37
N GLY A 62 -11.03 6.56 2.03
CA GLY A 62 -11.22 5.15 1.79
C GLY A 62 -12.57 4.65 2.30
N GLY A 63 -12.84 3.36 2.07
CA GLY A 63 -14.06 2.72 2.53
C GLY A 63 -14.37 1.41 1.82
N ASP A 64 -15.61 1.01 1.84
CA ASP A 64 -16.17 -0.17 1.18
C ASP A 64 -16.74 0.17 -0.22
N ILE A 65 -17.35 -0.81 -0.87
CA ILE A 65 -17.98 -0.64 -2.20
C ILE A 65 -19.06 0.44 -2.21
N ILE A 66 -19.83 0.59 -1.13
CA ILE A 66 -20.90 1.60 -1.05
C ILE A 66 -20.27 2.99 -1.05
N THR A 67 -19.21 3.18 -0.27
CA THR A 67 -18.46 4.45 -0.22
C THR A 67 -17.81 4.75 -1.57
N LEU A 68 -17.23 3.74 -2.23
CA LEU A 68 -16.65 3.87 -3.57
C LEU A 68 -17.71 4.29 -4.60
N ALA A 69 -18.86 3.64 -4.59
CA ALA A 69 -19.95 3.95 -5.49
C ALA A 69 -20.51 5.36 -5.26
N LYS A 70 -20.63 5.80 -4.00
CA LYS A 70 -21.02 7.19 -3.68
C LYS A 70 -20.07 8.21 -4.31
N GLU A 71 -18.78 7.98 -4.25
CA GLU A 71 -17.76 8.87 -4.83
C GLU A 71 -17.83 8.83 -6.38
N ILE A 72 -17.94 7.65 -7.00
CA ILE A 72 -18.02 7.50 -8.46
C ILE A 72 -19.29 8.14 -9.02
N TYR A 73 -20.46 7.88 -8.42
CA TYR A 73 -21.74 8.40 -8.86
C TYR A 73 -22.04 9.81 -8.32
N ARG A 74 -21.15 10.36 -7.48
CA ARG A 74 -21.29 11.70 -6.86
C ARG A 74 -22.65 11.92 -6.17
N THR A 75 -23.10 10.93 -5.41
CA THR A 75 -24.38 10.96 -4.70
C THR A 75 -24.23 10.45 -3.27
N GLN A 76 -25.09 10.97 -2.37
CA GLN A 76 -25.18 10.45 -1.00
C GLN A 76 -26.42 9.58 -0.79
N ASP A 77 -27.30 9.47 -1.79
CA ASP A 77 -28.49 8.63 -1.74
C ASP A 77 -28.12 7.15 -1.87
N ILE A 78 -28.24 6.43 -0.75
CA ILE A 78 -27.92 4.99 -0.67
C ILE A 78 -28.84 4.18 -1.59
N SER A 79 -30.11 4.52 -1.70
CA SER A 79 -31.06 3.79 -2.54
C SER A 79 -30.69 3.91 -4.02
N HIS A 80 -30.26 5.09 -4.43
CA HIS A 80 -29.75 5.32 -5.78
C HIS A 80 -28.45 4.54 -6.02
N VAL A 81 -27.50 4.58 -5.07
CA VAL A 81 -26.23 3.85 -5.15
C VAL A 81 -26.46 2.35 -5.31
N LEU A 82 -27.35 1.76 -4.51
CA LEU A 82 -27.63 0.33 -4.58
C LEU A 82 -28.23 -0.09 -5.94
N ARG A 83 -29.12 0.73 -6.51
CA ARG A 83 -29.63 0.51 -7.88
C ARG A 83 -28.51 0.57 -8.91
N CYS A 84 -27.64 1.56 -8.84
CA CYS A 84 -26.52 1.69 -9.76
C CYS A 84 -25.55 0.50 -9.68
N ILE A 85 -25.29 -0.03 -8.47
CA ILE A 85 -24.48 -1.22 -8.27
C ILE A 85 -25.19 -2.45 -8.87
N GLU A 86 -26.49 -2.61 -8.66
CA GLU A 86 -27.31 -3.71 -9.19
C GLU A 86 -27.31 -3.72 -10.72
N ASP A 87 -27.53 -2.57 -11.35
CA ASP A 87 -27.49 -2.40 -12.81
C ASP A 87 -26.12 -2.77 -13.40
N LYS A 88 -25.04 -2.41 -12.71
CA LYS A 88 -23.67 -2.79 -13.11
C LYS A 88 -23.41 -4.27 -12.92
N ARG A 89 -23.98 -4.92 -11.90
CA ARG A 89 -23.76 -6.35 -11.61
C ARG A 89 -24.06 -7.26 -12.80
N THR A 90 -25.03 -6.92 -13.62
CA THR A 90 -25.38 -7.68 -14.83
C THR A 90 -24.27 -7.66 -15.89
N VAL A 91 -23.37 -6.69 -15.85
CA VAL A 91 -22.24 -6.51 -16.78
C VAL A 91 -20.91 -6.98 -16.17
N LEU A 92 -20.87 -7.19 -14.85
CA LEU A 92 -19.63 -7.60 -14.15
C LEU A 92 -19.27 -9.05 -14.52
N LYS A 93 -18.22 -9.23 -15.30
CA LYS A 93 -17.55 -10.53 -15.44
C LYS A 93 -16.53 -10.67 -14.31
N PRO A 94 -16.46 -11.84 -13.64
CA PRO A 94 -15.41 -12.07 -12.66
C PRO A 94 -14.04 -11.82 -13.30
N VAL A 95 -13.29 -10.86 -12.74
CA VAL A 95 -11.94 -10.57 -13.21
C VAL A 95 -10.97 -11.46 -12.46
N THR A 96 -10.29 -12.32 -13.19
CA THR A 96 -9.06 -12.93 -12.66
C THR A 96 -8.02 -11.83 -12.65
N VAL A 97 -7.65 -11.37 -11.46
CA VAL A 97 -6.58 -10.37 -11.31
C VAL A 97 -5.27 -11.05 -11.71
N SER A 98 -4.95 -10.98 -12.99
CA SER A 98 -3.69 -11.44 -13.55
C SER A 98 -2.71 -10.29 -13.71
N CYS A 99 -2.53 -9.52 -12.64
CA CYS A 99 -1.36 -8.64 -12.61
C CYS A 99 -0.12 -9.52 -12.58
N PRO A 100 0.93 -9.18 -13.34
CA PRO A 100 2.21 -9.79 -13.11
C PRO A 100 2.49 -9.66 -11.60
N PHE A 101 2.57 -10.80 -10.92
CA PHE A 101 3.13 -10.82 -9.59
C PHE A 101 4.50 -10.19 -9.76
N GLU A 102 4.65 -8.91 -9.45
CA GLU A 102 5.99 -8.45 -9.16
C GLU A 102 6.45 -9.37 -8.05
N LYS A 103 7.31 -10.34 -8.41
CA LYS A 103 8.12 -11.04 -7.41
C LYS A 103 8.60 -9.90 -6.54
N ALA A 104 8.16 -9.89 -5.29
CA ALA A 104 8.67 -8.93 -4.34
C ALA A 104 10.18 -9.19 -4.31
N TYR A 105 10.91 -8.48 -5.18
CA TYR A 105 12.35 -8.40 -5.04
C TYR A 105 12.53 -7.94 -3.61
N PRO A 106 13.31 -8.65 -2.79
CA PRO A 106 13.57 -8.19 -1.45
C PRO A 106 13.97 -6.72 -1.59
N ALA A 107 13.25 -5.85 -0.87
CA ALA A 107 13.41 -4.40 -0.98
C ALA A 107 14.88 -3.99 -0.82
N PHE A 108 15.69 -4.89 -0.28
CA PHE A 108 17.12 -4.77 -0.05
C PHE A 108 17.81 -6.05 -0.54
N GLN A 109 18.69 -5.89 -1.51
CA GLN A 109 19.60 -6.96 -1.96
C GLN A 109 20.87 -6.91 -1.11
N ASP A 110 21.51 -8.05 -0.88
CA ASP A 110 22.76 -8.17 -0.14
C ASP A 110 22.73 -7.55 1.27
N LEU A 111 21.60 -7.68 1.96
CA LEU A 111 21.42 -7.12 3.30
C LEU A 111 22.41 -7.77 4.30
N LYS A 112 23.29 -6.94 4.87
CA LYS A 112 24.22 -7.31 5.95
C LYS A 112 23.89 -6.47 7.18
N ILE A 113 23.76 -7.13 8.32
CA ILE A 113 23.53 -6.49 9.61
C ILE A 113 24.80 -6.60 10.45
N THR A 114 25.32 -5.47 10.88
CA THR A 114 26.55 -5.35 11.67
C THR A 114 26.34 -4.51 12.93
N PRO A 115 27.22 -4.54 13.92
CA PRO A 115 27.17 -3.60 15.05
C PRO A 115 27.21 -2.15 14.55
N LEU A 116 26.46 -1.26 15.20
CA LEU A 116 26.37 0.16 14.83
C LEU A 116 27.70 0.87 15.14
N ALA A 117 28.48 1.19 14.11
CA ALA A 117 29.79 1.81 14.20
C ALA A 117 30.00 2.99 13.24
N ASN A 118 29.20 3.10 12.18
CA ASN A 118 29.34 4.11 11.15
C ASN A 118 29.15 5.53 11.71
N ARG A 119 30.18 6.36 11.54
CA ARG A 119 30.21 7.72 12.09
C ARG A 119 29.08 8.61 11.58
N ILE A 120 28.69 8.47 10.31
CA ILE A 120 27.60 9.24 9.70
C ILE A 120 26.27 8.91 10.37
N LEU A 121 26.02 7.63 10.67
CA LEU A 121 24.80 7.20 11.36
C LEU A 121 24.79 7.65 12.83
N LEU A 122 25.95 7.68 13.47
CA LEU A 122 26.07 8.18 14.85
C LEU A 122 25.80 9.69 14.90
N THR A 123 26.39 10.48 13.99
CA THR A 123 26.09 11.93 13.88
C THR A 123 24.60 12.17 13.60
N TYR A 124 23.96 11.38 12.74
CA TYR A 124 22.52 11.47 12.50
C TYR A 124 21.69 11.22 13.77
N LEU A 125 22.13 10.35 14.66
CA LEU A 125 21.47 10.12 15.95
C LEU A 125 21.70 11.29 16.92
N GLU A 126 22.92 11.81 16.98
CA GLU A 126 23.30 12.98 17.81
C GLU A 126 22.47 14.22 17.43
N GLU A 127 22.32 14.49 16.12
CA GLU A 127 21.45 15.58 15.61
C GLU A 127 19.98 15.45 16.03
N ARG A 128 19.55 14.23 16.38
CA ARG A 128 18.20 13.93 16.89
C ARG A 128 18.14 13.80 18.41
N CYS A 129 19.21 14.20 19.10
CA CYS A 129 19.34 14.08 20.55
C CYS A 129 19.17 12.65 21.08
N ILE A 130 19.61 11.65 20.28
CA ILE A 130 19.60 10.23 20.68
C ILE A 130 21.00 9.88 21.16
N ASP A 131 21.08 9.37 22.39
CA ASP A 131 22.33 8.94 23.00
C ASP A 131 22.95 7.76 22.20
N THR A 132 24.18 7.97 21.73
CA THR A 132 24.86 6.99 20.85
C THR A 132 25.30 5.74 21.59
N GLU A 133 25.59 5.80 22.88
CA GLU A 133 25.92 4.63 23.69
C GLU A 133 24.73 3.68 23.84
N THR A 134 23.56 4.26 24.12
CA THR A 134 22.31 3.50 24.16
C THR A 134 21.94 2.95 22.77
N ALA A 135 22.09 3.76 21.72
CA ALA A 135 21.81 3.32 20.37
C ALA A 135 22.68 2.15 19.95
N ARG A 136 23.98 2.12 20.27
CA ARG A 136 24.89 1.00 19.99
C ARG A 136 24.46 -0.32 20.64
N LYS A 137 23.78 -0.27 21.78
CA LYS A 137 23.30 -1.45 22.50
C LYS A 137 22.04 -2.06 21.86
N VAL A 138 21.12 -1.19 21.37
CA VAL A 138 19.79 -1.62 20.91
C VAL A 138 19.65 -1.64 19.39
N CYS A 139 20.43 -0.85 18.66
CA CYS A 139 20.36 -0.77 17.20
C CYS A 139 21.52 -1.50 16.53
N LYS A 140 21.36 -1.79 15.26
CA LYS A 140 22.38 -2.35 14.38
C LYS A 140 22.60 -1.42 13.19
N GLU A 141 23.61 -1.72 12.39
CA GLU A 141 23.86 -1.08 11.11
C GLU A 141 23.50 -2.03 9.98
N ALA A 142 22.69 -1.57 9.05
CA ALA A 142 22.32 -2.33 7.87
C ALA A 142 23.04 -1.79 6.64
N HIS A 143 23.69 -2.69 5.89
CA HIS A 143 24.25 -2.43 4.56
C HIS A 143 23.45 -3.21 3.54
N PHE A 144 23.04 -2.59 2.45
CA PHE A 144 22.21 -3.23 1.43
C PHE A 144 22.37 -2.56 0.08
N ASN A 145 22.04 -3.28 -0.99
CA ASN A 145 21.94 -2.75 -2.33
C ASN A 145 20.46 -2.51 -2.67
N ARG A 146 20.17 -1.38 -3.30
CA ARG A 146 18.86 -1.06 -3.86
C ARG A 146 19.05 -0.39 -5.22
N ASN A 147 18.49 -1.00 -6.26
CA ASN A 147 18.59 -0.51 -7.65
C ASN A 147 20.06 -0.29 -8.10
N GLY A 148 20.96 -1.22 -7.75
CA GLY A 148 22.37 -1.17 -8.13
C GLY A 148 23.23 -0.16 -7.33
N LYS A 149 22.65 0.50 -6.31
CA LYS A 149 23.38 1.42 -5.41
C LYS A 149 23.47 0.85 -4.01
N ASN A 150 24.65 1.02 -3.40
CA ASN A 150 24.89 0.60 -2.03
C ASN A 150 24.43 1.67 -1.04
N TYR A 151 23.73 1.23 -0.02
CA TYR A 151 23.21 2.07 1.06
C TYR A 151 23.62 1.50 2.41
N PHE A 152 23.65 2.37 3.40
CA PHE A 152 23.74 1.99 4.81
C PHE A 152 22.73 2.78 5.64
N ALA A 153 22.23 2.17 6.70
CA ALA A 153 21.19 2.74 7.54
C ALA A 153 21.22 2.17 8.96
N ILE A 154 20.53 2.81 9.88
CA ILE A 154 20.29 2.27 11.21
C ILE A 154 19.18 1.23 11.11
N ALA A 155 19.42 0.07 11.68
CA ALA A 155 18.47 -1.04 11.78
C ALA A 155 17.94 -1.14 13.21
N PHE A 156 16.68 -0.82 13.40
CA PHE A 156 15.96 -0.93 14.66
C PHE A 156 15.30 -2.30 14.72
N PRO A 157 15.67 -3.18 15.66
CA PRO A 157 15.02 -4.48 15.77
C PRO A 157 13.56 -4.33 16.17
N ASN A 158 12.70 -5.15 15.60
CA ASN A 158 11.27 -5.20 15.92
C ASN A 158 10.89 -6.52 16.60
N ILE A 159 9.70 -6.56 17.20
CA ILE A 159 9.20 -7.73 17.92
C ILE A 159 8.95 -8.96 17.03
N SER A 160 8.87 -8.77 15.71
CA SER A 160 8.69 -9.85 14.72
C SER A 160 10.01 -10.50 14.29
N GLY A 161 11.15 -10.13 14.90
CA GLY A 161 12.47 -10.64 14.55
C GLY A 161 13.10 -10.00 13.31
N GLY A 162 12.49 -8.96 12.76
CA GLY A 162 12.99 -8.15 11.65
C GLY A 162 13.58 -6.82 12.10
N TYR A 163 13.81 -5.93 11.13
CA TYR A 163 14.37 -4.60 11.38
C TYR A 163 13.57 -3.52 10.64
N GLU A 164 13.34 -2.39 11.30
CA GLU A 164 13.01 -1.14 10.64
C GLU A 164 14.30 -0.41 10.28
N ILE A 165 14.40 0.05 9.03
CA ILE A 165 15.62 0.66 8.50
C ILE A 165 15.39 2.15 8.28
N ARG A 166 16.30 2.98 8.81
CA ARG A 166 16.23 4.44 8.69
C ARG A 166 17.60 5.07 8.49
N ASN A 167 17.63 6.13 7.68
CA ASN A 167 18.78 7.04 7.58
C ASN A 167 18.30 8.47 7.29
N GLY A 168 19.22 9.40 7.00
CA GLY A 168 18.87 10.78 6.68
C GLY A 168 18.11 10.98 5.35
N TYR A 169 18.11 10.00 4.47
CA TYR A 169 17.57 10.12 3.11
C TYR A 169 16.23 9.41 2.91
N PHE A 170 15.89 8.43 3.73
CA PHE A 170 14.60 7.73 3.66
C PHE A 170 14.08 7.33 5.04
N LYS A 171 12.76 7.28 5.12
CA LYS A 171 12.00 6.92 6.33
C LYS A 171 11.25 5.63 6.09
#